data_cab8c0ba10a4b387e9cb70238640e789
#
_entry.id   cab8c0ba10a4b387e9cb70238640e789
#
_cell.length_a   1.000
_cell.length_b   1.000
_cell.length_c   1.000
_cell.angle_alpha   90.00
_cell.angle_beta   90.00
_cell.angle_gamma   90.00
#
_symmetry.space_group_name_H-M   'P 1'
#
loop_
_entity.id
_entity.type
_entity.pdbx_description
1 polymer ?
#
loop_
_entity_poly.entity_id
_entity_poly.type
_entity_poly.pdbx_seq_one_letter_code
_entity_poly.pdbx_strand_id
1 'polypeptide(L)'
;FSVTDFIRPIDIVDKEGNYTGLNADLIALLNKKLGTNIVPEFFKSWSAVVKAATDGKVDGAFSVSRTPERQRSLNFTQPYAYDPIIVVARDDEKNVTNWDSLKGQKVVAIEKTAIIDELRAQVADGMLIESGSDAEAIKLLADGSVDAYVGSLITFGNAQKKNYVPGLSIVEKRNIESGSLRIGMHKNQPVLASIMTKGVNALTREELARLHERWLAAKPPSSLVGSLRASLTREQRVWLDAHPKLRLGDDFAWPPFSFMDKNDAFSGIASGYAEALGKRLGIELLPVLGLSWPEVIKRIKLGKVDVLPAVSRTPEREQFLNFTKPYISFPVVIATRKDAPFVDDLGNLGDLKVGVVEDY
;
A
#
# COMPACT_ATOMS: atom_id res chain seq x y z
N PHE A 1 23.24 -7.86 -8.73
CA PHE A 1 22.00 -8.09 -7.94
C PHE A 1 21.25 -9.29 -8.48
N SER A 2 20.78 -10.17 -7.60
CA SER A 2 19.99 -11.33 -8.03
C SER A 2 18.55 -10.95 -8.37
N VAL A 3 18.07 -11.50 -9.48
CA VAL A 3 16.71 -11.41 -9.99
C VAL A 3 16.29 -12.78 -10.55
N THR A 4 15.00 -12.93 -10.86
CA THR A 4 14.51 -14.09 -11.62
C THR A 4 14.46 -13.76 -13.13
N ASP A 5 14.12 -14.75 -13.95
CA ASP A 5 13.87 -14.57 -15.38
C ASP A 5 12.42 -14.93 -15.78
N PHE A 6 11.56 -15.24 -14.79
CA PHE A 6 10.25 -15.85 -15.03
C PHE A 6 9.07 -15.25 -14.25
N ILE A 7 9.27 -14.28 -13.35
CA ILE A 7 8.17 -13.68 -12.55
C ILE A 7 7.56 -12.48 -13.30
N ARG A 8 6.76 -12.75 -14.32
CA ARG A 8 6.04 -11.72 -15.08
C ARG A 8 4.95 -11.05 -14.20
N PRO A 9 4.81 -9.73 -14.23
CA PRO A 9 5.53 -8.73 -15.02
C PRO A 9 6.73 -8.11 -14.29
N ILE A 10 7.19 -8.71 -13.19
CA ILE A 10 8.29 -8.18 -12.36
C ILE A 10 9.63 -8.32 -13.08
N ASP A 11 9.95 -9.55 -13.50
CA ASP A 11 11.17 -9.91 -14.19
C ASP A 11 10.82 -10.73 -15.43
N ILE A 12 11.29 -10.28 -16.58
CA ILE A 12 11.03 -10.90 -17.88
C ILE A 12 12.32 -10.94 -18.67
N VAL A 13 12.73 -12.12 -19.11
CA VAL A 13 13.69 -12.25 -20.19
C VAL A 13 12.93 -12.71 -21.43
N ASP A 14 13.03 -11.95 -22.52
CA ASP A 14 12.39 -12.29 -23.79
C ASP A 14 13.17 -13.39 -24.56
N LYS A 15 12.66 -13.80 -25.71
CA LYS A 15 13.28 -14.85 -26.52
C LYS A 15 14.62 -14.42 -27.10
N GLU A 16 14.82 -13.13 -27.27
CA GLU A 16 16.05 -12.50 -27.75
C GLU A 16 17.07 -12.29 -26.64
N GLY A 17 16.73 -12.58 -25.38
CA GLY A 17 17.59 -12.43 -24.19
C GLY A 17 17.55 -11.04 -23.56
N ASN A 18 16.64 -10.13 -23.99
CA ASN A 18 16.52 -8.81 -23.40
C ASN A 18 15.78 -8.89 -22.05
N TYR A 19 16.35 -8.22 -21.04
CA TYR A 19 15.73 -8.11 -19.72
C TYR A 19 14.77 -6.91 -19.69
N THR A 20 13.53 -7.16 -19.30
CA THR A 20 12.45 -6.17 -19.21
C THR A 20 11.54 -6.50 -18.01
N GLY A 21 10.65 -5.60 -17.64
CA GLY A 21 9.77 -5.76 -16.48
C GLY A 21 9.92 -4.64 -15.46
N LEU A 22 9.18 -4.74 -14.35
CA LEU A 22 9.20 -3.73 -13.29
C LEU A 22 10.62 -3.48 -12.77
N ASN A 23 11.36 -4.55 -12.47
CA ASN A 23 12.71 -4.43 -11.93
C ASN A 23 13.70 -3.90 -12.97
N ALA A 24 13.56 -4.26 -14.24
CA ALA A 24 14.42 -3.74 -15.31
C ALA A 24 14.28 -2.20 -15.44
N ASP A 25 13.05 -1.70 -15.47
CA ASP A 25 12.78 -0.26 -15.54
C ASP A 25 13.22 0.45 -14.24
N LEU A 26 13.01 -0.17 -13.07
CA LEU A 26 13.48 0.37 -11.79
C LEU A 26 15.01 0.45 -11.74
N ILE A 27 15.72 -0.57 -12.19
CA ILE A 27 17.18 -0.60 -12.28
C ILE A 27 17.68 0.53 -13.21
N ALA A 28 17.09 0.68 -14.40
CA ALA A 28 17.44 1.75 -15.33
C ALA A 28 17.24 3.14 -14.69
N LEU A 29 16.16 3.33 -13.97
CA LEU A 29 15.85 4.58 -13.28
C LEU A 29 16.82 4.85 -12.12
N LEU A 30 17.15 3.85 -11.32
CA LEU A 30 18.14 3.97 -10.23
C LEU A 30 19.55 4.24 -10.78
N ASN A 31 19.97 3.54 -11.83
CA ASN A 31 21.25 3.78 -12.49
C ASN A 31 21.36 5.22 -12.97
N LYS A 32 20.30 5.76 -13.61
CA LYS A 32 20.25 7.16 -14.04
C LYS A 32 20.36 8.15 -12.87
N LYS A 33 19.63 7.90 -11.78
CA LYS A 33 19.58 8.81 -10.60
C LYS A 33 20.86 8.80 -9.79
N LEU A 34 21.45 7.63 -9.63
CA LEU A 34 22.61 7.41 -8.75
C LEU A 34 23.96 7.47 -9.50
N GLY A 35 23.95 7.49 -10.84
CA GLY A 35 25.17 7.37 -11.64
C GLY A 35 25.85 6.01 -11.46
N THR A 36 25.06 4.95 -11.21
CA THR A 36 25.55 3.58 -10.98
C THR A 36 25.38 2.70 -12.22
N ASN A 37 25.95 1.50 -12.17
CA ASN A 37 25.76 0.45 -13.14
C ASN A 37 25.31 -0.83 -12.43
N ILE A 38 24.07 -0.87 -11.98
CA ILE A 38 23.46 -2.05 -11.38
C ILE A 38 23.25 -3.08 -12.47
N VAL A 39 23.89 -4.25 -12.32
CA VAL A 39 23.80 -5.37 -13.27
C VAL A 39 22.97 -6.49 -12.67
N PRO A 40 21.89 -6.94 -13.33
CA PRO A 40 21.11 -8.09 -12.89
C PRO A 40 21.87 -9.40 -13.15
N GLU A 41 21.75 -10.33 -12.21
CA GLU A 41 22.22 -11.71 -12.32
C GLU A 41 21.02 -12.65 -12.15
N PHE A 42 20.79 -13.53 -13.13
CA PHE A 42 19.57 -14.32 -13.25
C PHE A 42 19.69 -15.67 -12.57
N PHE A 43 18.68 -16.03 -11.80
CA PHE A 43 18.58 -17.30 -11.08
C PHE A 43 17.28 -18.01 -11.44
N LYS A 44 17.36 -19.35 -11.55
CA LYS A 44 16.25 -20.21 -12.00
C LYS A 44 15.19 -20.53 -10.95
N SER A 45 15.39 -20.11 -9.71
CA SER A 45 14.42 -20.27 -8.63
C SER A 45 14.48 -19.11 -7.64
N TRP A 46 13.34 -18.83 -7.01
CA TRP A 46 13.28 -17.83 -5.97
C TRP A 46 14.20 -18.14 -4.78
N SER A 47 14.27 -19.41 -4.38
CA SER A 47 15.17 -19.88 -3.33
C SER A 47 16.64 -19.55 -3.64
N ALA A 48 17.06 -19.73 -4.92
CA ALA A 48 18.42 -19.39 -5.35
C ALA A 48 18.68 -17.88 -5.31
N VAL A 49 17.71 -17.03 -5.70
CA VAL A 49 17.80 -15.55 -5.59
C VAL A 49 18.06 -15.13 -4.15
N VAL A 50 17.21 -15.59 -3.22
CA VAL A 50 17.34 -15.23 -1.80
C VAL A 50 18.65 -15.75 -1.23
N LYS A 51 18.99 -17.01 -1.53
CA LYS A 51 20.24 -17.63 -1.04
C LYS A 51 21.49 -16.89 -1.53
N ALA A 52 21.54 -16.52 -2.80
CA ALA A 52 22.70 -15.78 -3.34
C ALA A 52 22.91 -14.44 -2.63
N ALA A 53 21.82 -13.72 -2.34
CA ALA A 53 21.87 -12.45 -1.63
C ALA A 53 22.23 -12.63 -0.14
N THR A 54 21.65 -13.61 0.56
CA THR A 54 21.93 -13.85 1.98
C THR A 54 23.32 -14.45 2.24
N ASP A 55 23.87 -15.19 1.28
CA ASP A 55 25.23 -15.73 1.33
C ASP A 55 26.30 -14.68 0.92
N GLY A 56 25.88 -13.49 0.43
CA GLY A 56 26.80 -12.44 -0.04
C GLY A 56 27.50 -12.78 -1.36
N LYS A 57 26.94 -13.69 -2.16
CA LYS A 57 27.47 -14.06 -3.50
C LYS A 57 27.15 -12.97 -4.53
N VAL A 58 26.12 -12.19 -4.28
CA VAL A 58 25.72 -10.98 -5.02
C VAL A 58 25.57 -9.84 -4.03
N ASP A 59 25.60 -8.60 -4.51
CA ASP A 59 25.50 -7.41 -3.67
C ASP A 59 24.13 -7.26 -3.00
N GLY A 60 23.08 -7.86 -3.59
CA GLY A 60 21.74 -7.84 -3.08
C GLY A 60 20.74 -8.49 -4.03
N ALA A 61 19.45 -8.37 -3.72
CA ALA A 61 18.36 -8.91 -4.51
C ALA A 61 17.23 -7.89 -4.65
N PHE A 62 16.56 -7.91 -5.80
CA PHE A 62 15.31 -7.21 -6.02
C PHE A 62 14.11 -8.08 -5.61
N SER A 63 12.96 -7.41 -5.37
CA SER A 63 11.67 -8.05 -5.03
C SER A 63 11.67 -8.87 -3.73
N VAL A 64 12.59 -8.57 -2.82
CA VAL A 64 12.71 -9.31 -1.56
C VAL A 64 11.88 -8.66 -0.47
N SER A 65 10.91 -9.38 0.09
CA SER A 65 10.17 -8.96 1.27
C SER A 65 11.03 -9.09 2.53
N ARG A 66 10.82 -8.20 3.48
CA ARG A 66 11.54 -8.18 4.76
C ARG A 66 10.96 -9.24 5.70
N THR A 67 11.80 -10.15 6.17
CA THR A 67 11.47 -11.10 7.25
C THR A 67 12.53 -11.03 8.35
N PRO A 68 12.22 -11.46 9.59
CA PRO A 68 13.21 -11.55 10.67
C PRO A 68 14.45 -12.39 10.31
N GLU A 69 14.26 -13.50 9.60
CA GLU A 69 15.35 -14.34 9.13
C GLU A 69 16.27 -13.57 8.16
N ARG A 70 15.69 -12.96 7.12
CA ARG A 70 16.46 -12.22 6.10
C ARG A 70 17.13 -10.98 6.67
N GLN A 71 16.54 -10.34 7.68
CA GLN A 71 17.12 -9.20 8.37
C GLN A 71 18.43 -9.52 9.11
N ARG A 72 18.76 -10.79 9.34
CA ARG A 72 20.06 -11.20 9.89
C ARG A 72 21.20 -10.96 8.90
N SER A 73 20.95 -11.11 7.61
CA SER A 73 21.94 -11.01 6.54
C SER A 73 21.77 -9.80 5.62
N LEU A 74 20.56 -9.22 5.54
CA LEU A 74 20.22 -8.15 4.58
C LEU A 74 19.77 -6.87 5.28
N ASN A 75 20.12 -5.74 4.68
CA ASN A 75 19.50 -4.43 4.88
C ASN A 75 18.48 -4.19 3.77
N PHE A 76 17.39 -3.50 4.05
CA PHE A 76 16.25 -3.31 3.12
C PHE A 76 15.97 -1.85 2.85
N THR A 77 15.60 -1.53 1.61
CA THR A 77 15.01 -0.24 1.25
C THR A 77 13.57 -0.15 1.76
N GLN A 78 12.93 1.02 1.60
CA GLN A 78 11.47 1.12 1.60
C GLN A 78 10.90 0.28 0.45
N PRO A 79 9.65 -0.21 0.54
CA PRO A 79 9.02 -0.93 -0.55
C PRO A 79 8.81 0.01 -1.75
N TYR A 80 9.12 -0.48 -2.95
CA TYR A 80 8.83 0.22 -4.20
C TYR A 80 7.57 -0.29 -4.90
N ALA A 81 7.09 -1.47 -4.51
CA ALA A 81 5.84 -2.05 -4.98
C ALA A 81 5.29 -3.06 -3.96
N TYR A 82 4.07 -3.52 -4.20
CA TYR A 82 3.43 -4.60 -3.46
C TYR A 82 2.85 -5.62 -4.43
N ASP A 83 3.05 -6.89 -4.10
CA ASP A 83 2.41 -8.05 -4.70
C ASP A 83 1.43 -8.62 -3.66
N PRO A 84 0.12 -8.48 -3.85
CA PRO A 84 -0.83 -8.95 -2.86
C PRO A 84 -0.70 -10.44 -2.59
N ILE A 85 -0.72 -10.83 -1.33
CA ILE A 85 -0.86 -12.24 -0.94
C ILE A 85 -2.32 -12.63 -1.05
N ILE A 86 -2.57 -13.78 -1.65
CA ILE A 86 -3.92 -14.33 -1.86
C ILE A 86 -4.11 -15.65 -1.13
N VAL A 87 -5.35 -15.90 -0.74
CA VAL A 87 -5.84 -17.23 -0.36
C VAL A 87 -6.72 -17.72 -1.48
N VAL A 88 -6.43 -18.91 -1.98
CA VAL A 88 -7.18 -19.58 -3.07
C VAL A 88 -7.73 -20.89 -2.55
N ALA A 89 -8.98 -21.16 -2.87
CA ALA A 89 -9.64 -22.44 -2.57
C ALA A 89 -10.32 -22.98 -3.83
N ARG A 90 -10.73 -24.25 -3.80
CA ARG A 90 -11.64 -24.81 -4.80
C ARG A 90 -13.03 -24.18 -4.64
N ASP A 91 -13.79 -24.09 -5.72
CA ASP A 91 -15.15 -23.51 -5.72
C ASP A 91 -16.14 -24.32 -4.87
N ASP A 92 -15.88 -25.62 -4.68
CA ASP A 92 -16.66 -26.53 -3.84
C ASP A 92 -16.19 -26.58 -2.36
N GLU A 93 -15.03 -26.00 -2.06
CA GLU A 93 -14.51 -25.93 -0.70
C GLU A 93 -15.21 -24.85 0.13
N LYS A 94 -15.94 -25.24 1.18
CA LYS A 94 -16.76 -24.34 1.99
C LYS A 94 -16.09 -23.89 3.29
N ASN A 95 -15.03 -24.57 3.71
CA ASN A 95 -14.37 -24.31 4.97
C ASN A 95 -13.29 -23.21 4.82
N VAL A 96 -12.78 -22.97 3.60
CA VAL A 96 -11.79 -21.95 3.30
C VAL A 96 -12.47 -20.72 2.71
N THR A 97 -12.68 -19.69 3.53
CA THR A 97 -13.36 -18.45 3.13
C THR A 97 -12.48 -17.20 3.30
N ASN A 98 -11.43 -17.29 4.09
CA ASN A 98 -10.50 -16.20 4.39
C ASN A 98 -9.24 -16.72 5.10
N TRP A 99 -8.34 -15.83 5.51
CA TRP A 99 -7.13 -16.18 6.25
C TRP A 99 -7.40 -16.88 7.59
N ASP A 100 -8.40 -16.41 8.35
CA ASP A 100 -8.68 -16.96 9.67
C ASP A 100 -9.23 -18.40 9.60
N SER A 101 -9.87 -18.75 8.50
CA SER A 101 -10.40 -20.10 8.24
C SER A 101 -9.33 -21.13 7.87
N LEU A 102 -8.06 -20.71 7.65
CA LEU A 102 -6.96 -21.63 7.35
C LEU A 102 -6.56 -22.50 8.55
N LYS A 103 -6.98 -22.11 9.74
CA LYS A 103 -6.72 -22.88 10.97
C LYS A 103 -7.38 -24.27 10.88
N GLY A 104 -6.54 -25.30 10.91
CA GLY A 104 -6.99 -26.70 10.80
C GLY A 104 -7.17 -27.20 9.36
N GLN A 105 -6.84 -26.39 8.36
CA GLN A 105 -6.84 -26.78 6.94
C GLN A 105 -5.43 -27.16 6.47
N LYS A 106 -5.35 -28.03 5.46
CA LYS A 106 -4.11 -28.30 4.75
C LYS A 106 -3.83 -27.19 3.77
N VAL A 107 -2.73 -26.48 3.97
CA VAL A 107 -2.37 -25.30 3.18
C VAL A 107 -1.08 -25.56 2.42
N VAL A 108 -1.04 -25.22 1.13
CA VAL A 108 0.19 -25.22 0.35
C VAL A 108 0.66 -23.79 0.08
N ALA A 109 1.96 -23.56 0.19
CA ALA A 109 2.63 -22.31 -0.20
C ALA A 109 3.99 -22.60 -0.81
N ILE A 110 4.58 -21.61 -1.48
CA ILE A 110 5.90 -21.75 -2.12
C ILE A 110 6.99 -21.64 -1.06
N GLU A 111 7.93 -22.59 -1.08
CA GLU A 111 9.07 -22.62 -0.17
C GLU A 111 9.89 -21.33 -0.20
N LYS A 112 10.50 -20.98 0.94
CA LYS A 112 11.36 -19.77 1.07
C LYS A 112 10.68 -18.43 0.74
N THR A 113 9.36 -18.41 0.57
CA THR A 113 8.61 -17.15 0.49
C THR A 113 8.40 -16.54 1.87
N ALA A 114 8.18 -15.22 1.92
CA ALA A 114 8.02 -14.52 3.20
C ALA A 114 6.76 -14.90 3.97
N ILE A 115 5.75 -15.44 3.27
CA ILE A 115 4.47 -15.84 3.87
C ILE A 115 4.56 -17.11 4.72
N ILE A 116 5.61 -17.93 4.52
CA ILE A 116 5.79 -19.20 5.24
C ILE A 116 5.79 -19.00 6.77
N ASP A 117 6.49 -17.98 7.26
CA ASP A 117 6.57 -17.73 8.70
C ASP A 117 5.21 -17.33 9.30
N GLU A 118 4.42 -16.54 8.54
CA GLU A 118 3.06 -16.17 8.94
C GLU A 118 2.13 -17.40 8.92
N LEU A 119 2.27 -18.26 7.90
CA LEU A 119 1.49 -19.49 7.79
C LEU A 119 1.82 -20.49 8.91
N ARG A 120 3.08 -20.64 9.29
CA ARG A 120 3.47 -21.51 10.43
C ARG A 120 2.85 -21.07 11.74
N ALA A 121 2.57 -19.78 11.90
CA ALA A 121 1.83 -19.27 13.06
C ALA A 121 0.30 -19.46 12.96
N GLN A 122 -0.22 -19.61 11.74
CA GLN A 122 -1.65 -19.67 11.47
C GLN A 122 -2.19 -21.10 11.39
N VAL A 123 -1.44 -22.01 10.75
CA VAL A 123 -1.85 -23.41 10.55
C VAL A 123 -1.12 -24.34 11.52
N ALA A 124 -1.76 -25.43 11.89
CA ALA A 124 -1.18 -26.43 12.80
C ALA A 124 0.02 -27.15 12.17
N ASP A 125 0.91 -27.68 13.02
CA ASP A 125 2.05 -28.46 12.60
C ASP A 125 1.63 -29.64 11.68
N GLY A 126 2.36 -29.80 10.57
CA GLY A 126 2.09 -30.82 9.56
C GLY A 126 0.95 -30.51 8.59
N MET A 127 0.26 -29.37 8.76
CA MET A 127 -0.79 -28.92 7.82
C MET A 127 -0.26 -27.96 6.75
N LEU A 128 0.93 -27.40 6.91
CA LEU A 128 1.59 -26.57 5.90
C LEU A 128 2.48 -27.42 5.02
N ILE A 129 2.21 -27.40 3.71
CA ILE A 129 2.98 -28.08 2.66
C ILE A 129 3.75 -27.02 1.90
N GLU A 130 5.07 -27.12 1.88
CA GLU A 130 5.94 -26.24 1.11
C GLU A 130 6.21 -26.87 -0.25
N SER A 131 5.88 -26.15 -1.34
CA SER A 131 6.07 -26.59 -2.72
C SER A 131 7.19 -25.81 -3.41
N GLY A 132 7.88 -26.44 -4.34
CA GLY A 132 8.95 -25.81 -5.13
C GLY A 132 8.44 -24.87 -6.24
N SER A 133 7.15 -24.93 -6.60
CA SER A 133 6.57 -24.14 -7.69
C SER A 133 5.08 -23.89 -7.54
N ASP A 134 4.58 -22.77 -8.09
CA ASP A 134 3.14 -22.47 -8.14
C ASP A 134 2.35 -23.51 -8.94
N ALA A 135 2.95 -24.07 -10.01
CA ALA A 135 2.29 -25.09 -10.83
C ALA A 135 2.00 -26.38 -10.03
N GLU A 136 2.95 -26.81 -9.21
CA GLU A 136 2.78 -27.96 -8.31
C GLU A 136 1.77 -27.65 -7.21
N ALA A 137 1.88 -26.48 -6.56
CA ALA A 137 0.97 -26.06 -5.52
C ALA A 137 -0.49 -25.98 -6.03
N ILE A 138 -0.71 -25.41 -7.22
CA ILE A 138 -2.03 -25.32 -7.85
C ILE A 138 -2.56 -26.72 -8.17
N LYS A 139 -1.72 -27.66 -8.62
CA LYS A 139 -2.11 -29.04 -8.86
C LYS A 139 -2.58 -29.73 -7.58
N LEU A 140 -1.82 -29.59 -6.48
CA LEU A 140 -2.21 -30.14 -5.16
C LEU A 140 -3.54 -29.58 -4.67
N LEU A 141 -3.82 -28.29 -4.93
CA LEU A 141 -5.11 -27.68 -4.60
C LEU A 141 -6.23 -28.25 -5.49
N ALA A 142 -5.99 -28.35 -6.78
CA ALA A 142 -6.99 -28.82 -7.75
C ALA A 142 -7.40 -30.29 -7.56
N ASP A 143 -6.45 -31.17 -7.19
CA ASP A 143 -6.73 -32.59 -6.95
C ASP A 143 -7.24 -32.89 -5.54
N GLY A 144 -7.37 -31.86 -4.67
CA GLY A 144 -7.90 -32.01 -3.31
C GLY A 144 -6.89 -32.54 -2.29
N SER A 145 -5.62 -32.64 -2.62
CA SER A 145 -4.55 -33.03 -1.67
C SER A 145 -4.37 -32.01 -0.57
N VAL A 146 -4.71 -30.74 -0.85
CA VAL A 146 -4.75 -29.61 0.08
C VAL A 146 -6.06 -28.84 -0.03
N ASP A 147 -6.39 -28.04 0.99
CA ASP A 147 -7.65 -27.29 1.08
C ASP A 147 -7.48 -25.85 0.57
N ALA A 148 -6.28 -25.28 0.71
CA ALA A 148 -5.97 -23.94 0.30
C ALA A 148 -4.57 -23.81 -0.30
N TYR A 149 -4.44 -22.86 -1.24
CA TYR A 149 -3.17 -22.29 -1.66
C TYR A 149 -3.04 -20.87 -1.11
N VAL A 150 -1.87 -20.54 -0.57
CA VAL A 150 -1.53 -19.19 -0.14
C VAL A 150 -0.23 -18.74 -0.80
N GLY A 151 -0.29 -17.61 -1.49
CA GLY A 151 0.87 -17.13 -2.23
C GLY A 151 0.65 -15.79 -2.90
N SER A 152 1.53 -15.47 -3.84
CA SER A 152 1.54 -14.24 -4.63
C SER A 152 0.39 -14.22 -5.65
N LEU A 153 -0.31 -13.08 -5.75
CA LEU A 153 -1.30 -12.86 -6.80
C LEU A 153 -0.67 -12.90 -8.20
N ILE A 154 0.54 -12.37 -8.32
CA ILE A 154 1.26 -12.28 -9.59
C ILE A 154 1.65 -13.68 -10.08
N THR A 155 2.28 -14.48 -9.22
CA THR A 155 2.75 -15.80 -9.61
C THR A 155 1.61 -16.78 -9.85
N PHE A 156 0.58 -16.74 -9.00
CA PHE A 156 -0.67 -17.49 -9.23
C PHE A 156 -1.32 -17.13 -10.58
N GLY A 157 -1.47 -15.82 -10.85
CA GLY A 157 -2.03 -15.36 -12.12
C GLY A 157 -1.21 -15.81 -13.35
N ASN A 158 0.12 -15.86 -13.23
CA ASN A 158 0.99 -16.36 -14.28
C ASN A 158 0.84 -17.87 -14.48
N ALA A 159 0.77 -18.64 -13.41
CA ALA A 159 0.56 -20.09 -13.48
C ALA A 159 -0.78 -20.40 -14.12
N GLN A 160 -1.85 -19.68 -13.76
CA GLN A 160 -3.17 -19.80 -14.37
C GLN A 160 -3.20 -19.40 -15.85
N LYS A 161 -2.44 -18.37 -16.26
CA LYS A 161 -2.34 -18.01 -17.69
C LYS A 161 -1.60 -19.06 -18.51
N LYS A 162 -0.62 -19.75 -17.92
CA LYS A 162 0.17 -20.78 -18.60
C LYS A 162 -0.57 -22.11 -18.67
N ASN A 163 -1.19 -22.52 -17.58
CA ASN A 163 -1.93 -23.77 -17.45
C ASN A 163 -3.21 -23.48 -16.66
N TYR A 164 -4.28 -23.12 -17.37
CA TYR A 164 -5.54 -22.82 -16.72
C TYR A 164 -6.12 -24.03 -16.00
N VAL A 165 -6.37 -23.86 -14.71
CA VAL A 165 -7.02 -24.86 -13.85
C VAL A 165 -8.37 -24.26 -13.43
N PRO A 166 -9.52 -24.80 -13.93
CA PRO A 166 -10.83 -24.33 -13.55
C PRO A 166 -11.20 -24.71 -12.11
N GLY A 167 -12.24 -24.10 -11.56
CA GLY A 167 -12.79 -24.44 -10.26
C GLY A 167 -11.96 -23.95 -9.06
N LEU A 168 -11.13 -22.92 -9.26
CA LEU A 168 -10.34 -22.27 -8.23
C LEU A 168 -10.72 -20.80 -8.10
N SER A 169 -11.04 -20.37 -6.89
CA SER A 169 -11.41 -18.99 -6.57
C SER A 169 -10.48 -18.35 -5.57
N ILE A 170 -10.15 -17.08 -5.80
CA ILE A 170 -9.46 -16.25 -4.82
C ILE A 170 -10.49 -15.82 -3.78
N VAL A 171 -10.38 -16.36 -2.58
CA VAL A 171 -11.32 -16.05 -1.47
C VAL A 171 -10.89 -14.85 -0.63
N GLU A 172 -9.57 -14.53 -0.62
CA GLU A 172 -9.06 -13.33 0.04
C GLU A 172 -7.82 -12.78 -0.67
N LYS A 173 -7.66 -11.44 -0.60
CA LYS A 173 -6.45 -10.70 -1.00
C LYS A 173 -5.97 -9.83 0.16
N ARG A 174 -4.68 -9.89 0.46
CA ARG A 174 -4.06 -9.16 1.58
C ARG A 174 -2.85 -8.37 1.11
N ASN A 175 -2.82 -7.07 1.46
CA ASN A 175 -1.63 -6.23 1.30
C ASN A 175 -0.89 -6.21 2.64
N ILE A 176 0.01 -7.15 2.84
CA ILE A 176 0.78 -7.36 4.06
C ILE A 176 2.28 -7.27 3.77
N GLU A 177 3.11 -7.23 4.83
CA GLU A 177 4.57 -7.03 4.68
C GLU A 177 5.23 -8.15 3.86
N SER A 178 4.75 -9.38 3.93
CA SER A 178 5.24 -10.51 3.14
C SER A 178 5.05 -10.34 1.64
N GLY A 179 4.13 -9.46 1.19
CA GLY A 179 3.95 -9.06 -0.21
C GLY A 179 4.70 -7.79 -0.60
N SER A 180 5.48 -7.16 0.30
CA SER A 180 6.24 -5.96 -0.04
C SER A 180 7.45 -6.28 -0.91
N LEU A 181 7.62 -5.54 -2.01
CA LEU A 181 8.77 -5.67 -2.90
C LEU A 181 9.80 -4.59 -2.57
N ARG A 182 10.95 -5.03 -2.07
CA ARG A 182 12.06 -4.19 -1.63
C ARG A 182 13.35 -4.61 -2.32
N ILE A 183 14.38 -3.77 -2.23
CA ILE A 183 15.75 -4.17 -2.54
C ILE A 183 16.40 -4.57 -1.22
N GLY A 184 16.91 -5.81 -1.15
CA GLY A 184 17.69 -6.31 -0.03
C GLY A 184 19.17 -6.30 -0.39
N MET A 185 20.01 -5.66 0.41
CA MET A 185 21.48 -5.60 0.23
C MET A 185 22.19 -6.35 1.35
N HIS A 186 23.24 -7.09 1.04
CA HIS A 186 23.99 -7.83 2.05
C HIS A 186 24.57 -6.90 3.14
N LYS A 187 24.52 -7.32 4.40
CA LYS A 187 24.90 -6.48 5.56
C LYS A 187 26.35 -6.04 5.58
N ASN A 188 27.25 -6.78 4.94
CA ASN A 188 28.65 -6.38 4.82
C ASN A 188 28.89 -5.21 3.87
N GLN A 189 27.83 -4.70 3.22
CA GLN A 189 27.86 -3.56 2.29
C GLN A 189 26.99 -2.38 2.79
N PRO A 190 27.31 -1.77 3.94
CA PRO A 190 26.46 -0.72 4.52
C PRO A 190 26.42 0.56 3.67
N VAL A 191 27.49 0.87 2.95
CA VAL A 191 27.54 2.03 2.05
C VAL A 191 26.58 1.83 0.87
N LEU A 192 26.61 0.64 0.24
CA LEU A 192 25.67 0.30 -0.83
C LEU A 192 24.22 0.35 -0.34
N ALA A 193 23.95 -0.19 0.84
CA ALA A 193 22.61 -0.14 1.44
C ALA A 193 22.11 1.30 1.63
N SER A 194 23.00 2.21 2.07
CA SER A 194 22.68 3.64 2.19
C SER A 194 22.38 4.27 0.83
N ILE A 195 23.21 3.98 -0.19
CA ILE A 195 23.04 4.51 -1.55
C ILE A 195 21.71 4.03 -2.14
N MET A 196 21.43 2.74 -2.10
CA MET A 196 20.20 2.15 -2.63
C MET A 196 18.94 2.68 -1.92
N THR A 197 19.01 2.82 -0.59
CA THR A 197 17.93 3.42 0.19
C THR A 197 17.65 4.87 -0.23
N LYS A 198 18.70 5.69 -0.41
CA LYS A 198 18.56 7.06 -0.91
C LYS A 198 18.01 7.08 -2.34
N GLY A 199 18.45 6.14 -3.20
CA GLY A 199 17.95 6.00 -4.57
C GLY A 199 16.44 5.71 -4.63
N VAL A 200 15.98 4.74 -3.86
CA VAL A 200 14.54 4.40 -3.78
C VAL A 200 13.74 5.56 -3.18
N ASN A 201 14.24 6.22 -2.13
CA ASN A 201 13.57 7.37 -1.51
C ASN A 201 13.54 8.61 -2.43
N ALA A 202 14.44 8.71 -3.38
CA ALA A 202 14.49 9.80 -4.38
C ALA A 202 13.57 9.55 -5.60
N LEU A 203 12.89 8.40 -5.67
CA LEU A 203 11.87 8.16 -6.69
C LEU A 203 10.68 9.06 -6.43
N THR A 204 10.27 9.82 -7.45
CA THR A 204 9.09 10.67 -7.33
C THR A 204 7.81 9.83 -7.39
N ARG A 205 6.72 10.41 -6.92
CA ARG A 205 5.40 9.76 -6.98
C ARG A 205 5.00 9.43 -8.42
N GLU A 206 5.34 10.32 -9.36
CA GLU A 206 5.06 10.16 -10.80
C GLU A 206 5.91 9.05 -11.44
N GLU A 207 7.17 8.90 -11.02
CA GLU A 207 8.04 7.81 -11.49
C GLU A 207 7.52 6.46 -11.01
N LEU A 208 7.19 6.34 -9.73
CA LEU A 208 6.57 5.12 -9.18
C LEU A 208 5.21 4.83 -9.83
N ALA A 209 4.37 5.85 -10.02
CA ALA A 209 3.07 5.68 -10.67
C ALA A 209 3.23 5.13 -12.11
N ARG A 210 4.16 5.68 -12.89
CA ARG A 210 4.45 5.18 -14.26
C ARG A 210 4.97 3.74 -14.26
N LEU A 211 5.84 3.37 -13.31
CA LEU A 211 6.31 1.99 -13.17
C LEU A 211 5.16 1.04 -12.85
N HIS A 212 4.31 1.42 -11.90
CA HIS A 212 3.16 0.62 -11.50
C HIS A 212 2.12 0.52 -12.62
N GLU A 213 1.79 1.64 -13.28
CA GLU A 213 0.84 1.66 -14.39
C GLU A 213 1.32 0.80 -15.56
N ARG A 214 2.59 0.86 -15.89
CA ARG A 214 3.16 0.08 -16.98
C ARG A 214 3.20 -1.43 -16.69
N TRP A 215 3.53 -1.82 -15.46
CA TRP A 215 3.86 -3.21 -15.15
C TRP A 215 2.87 -3.91 -14.21
N LEU A 216 2.29 -3.19 -13.26
CA LEU A 216 1.39 -3.76 -12.25
C LEU A 216 -0.08 -3.46 -12.52
N ALA A 217 -0.37 -2.54 -13.44
CA ALA A 217 -1.72 -2.31 -13.90
C ALA A 217 -2.11 -3.35 -14.97
N ALA A 218 -2.53 -4.48 -14.51
CA ALA A 218 -3.97 -4.67 -14.65
C ALA A 218 -4.66 -3.41 -14.10
N LYS A 219 -5.50 -2.73 -14.89
CA LYS A 219 -6.52 -1.81 -14.32
C LYS A 219 -6.92 -2.45 -13.01
N PRO A 220 -6.77 -1.74 -11.84
CA PRO A 220 -7.20 -2.37 -10.61
C PRO A 220 -8.60 -2.86 -10.90
N PRO A 221 -8.88 -4.16 -10.72
CA PRO A 221 -10.26 -4.60 -10.93
C PRO A 221 -11.07 -3.66 -10.07
N SER A 222 -12.22 -3.22 -10.55
CA SER A 222 -13.18 -2.39 -9.82
C SER A 222 -13.49 -2.92 -8.40
N SER A 223 -12.96 -4.08 -8.04
CA SER A 223 -12.92 -4.73 -6.72
C SER A 223 -11.83 -4.24 -5.75
N LEU A 224 -10.95 -3.28 -6.12
CA LEU A 224 -10.12 -2.59 -5.11
C LEU A 224 -10.97 -1.73 -4.15
N VAL A 225 -12.23 -1.50 -4.46
CA VAL A 225 -13.23 -0.99 -3.52
C VAL A 225 -13.45 -1.97 -2.35
N GLY A 226 -13.24 -3.28 -2.54
CA GLY A 226 -13.36 -4.30 -1.50
C GLY A 226 -12.18 -4.44 -0.54
N SER A 227 -10.96 -3.95 -0.89
CA SER A 227 -9.76 -4.30 -0.10
C SER A 227 -9.64 -3.55 1.23
N LEU A 228 -10.09 -2.29 1.32
CA LEU A 228 -10.09 -1.59 2.60
C LEU A 228 -11.16 -2.15 3.55
N ARG A 229 -12.34 -2.45 3.02
CA ARG A 229 -13.41 -3.12 3.81
C ARG A 229 -13.00 -4.51 4.31
N ALA A 230 -12.23 -5.25 3.53
CA ALA A 230 -11.70 -6.55 3.94
C ALA A 230 -10.69 -6.45 5.11
N SER A 231 -9.92 -5.35 5.19
CA SER A 231 -8.98 -5.10 6.30
C SER A 231 -9.64 -4.59 7.59
N LEU A 232 -10.92 -4.26 7.55
CA LEU A 232 -11.68 -3.79 8.72
C LEU A 232 -12.11 -4.96 9.62
N THR A 233 -12.20 -4.69 10.93
CA THR A 233 -12.80 -5.66 11.86
C THR A 233 -14.27 -5.92 11.54
N ARG A 234 -14.82 -7.01 12.04
CA ARG A 234 -16.26 -7.32 11.89
C ARG A 234 -17.14 -6.19 12.41
N GLU A 235 -16.78 -5.62 13.56
CA GLU A 235 -17.52 -4.51 14.20
C GLU A 235 -17.49 -3.27 13.32
N GLN A 236 -16.33 -2.92 12.74
CA GLN A 236 -16.19 -1.78 11.83
C GLN A 236 -17.03 -1.96 10.56
N ARG A 237 -17.08 -3.18 10.00
CA ARG A 237 -17.94 -3.47 8.84
C ARG A 237 -19.41 -3.33 9.17
N VAL A 238 -19.86 -3.92 10.29
CA VAL A 238 -21.25 -3.80 10.74
C VAL A 238 -21.63 -2.33 10.97
N TRP A 239 -20.73 -1.56 11.55
CA TRP A 239 -20.96 -0.13 11.77
C TRP A 239 -21.11 0.62 10.44
N LEU A 240 -20.23 0.38 9.46
CA LEU A 240 -20.33 1.01 8.12
C LEU A 240 -21.60 0.59 7.37
N ASP A 241 -22.03 -0.68 7.51
CA ASP A 241 -23.26 -1.16 6.90
C ASP A 241 -24.50 -0.47 7.49
N ALA A 242 -24.46 -0.16 8.77
CA ALA A 242 -25.51 0.62 9.44
C ALA A 242 -25.44 2.13 9.14
N HIS A 243 -24.28 2.62 8.65
CA HIS A 243 -24.05 4.05 8.37
C HIS A 243 -23.54 4.27 6.93
N PRO A 244 -24.34 3.93 5.89
CA PRO A 244 -23.94 4.04 4.49
C PRO A 244 -23.73 5.48 4.02
N LYS A 245 -24.24 6.46 4.78
CA LYS A 245 -24.14 7.88 4.49
C LYS A 245 -23.66 8.62 5.72
N LEU A 246 -22.59 9.42 5.57
CA LEU A 246 -22.06 10.27 6.64
C LEU A 246 -22.12 11.74 6.20
N ARG A 247 -22.45 12.61 7.13
CA ARG A 247 -22.55 14.05 6.90
C ARG A 247 -21.16 14.67 7.03
N LEU A 248 -20.72 15.33 5.97
CA LEU A 248 -19.42 15.98 5.88
C LEU A 248 -19.61 17.49 6.08
N GLY A 249 -18.95 18.04 7.11
CA GLY A 249 -18.91 19.49 7.35
C GLY A 249 -17.54 20.06 6.97
N ASP A 250 -17.55 21.22 6.31
CA ASP A 250 -16.32 21.93 5.96
C ASP A 250 -16.60 23.42 5.74
N ASP A 251 -15.53 24.21 5.68
CA ASP A 251 -15.59 25.58 5.17
C ASP A 251 -15.46 25.55 3.65
N PHE A 252 -16.60 25.70 2.96
CA PHE A 252 -16.64 25.66 1.51
C PHE A 252 -16.20 26.96 0.83
N ALA A 253 -15.52 27.85 1.55
CA ALA A 253 -14.93 29.08 1.03
C ALA A 253 -13.40 29.10 1.16
N TRP A 254 -12.75 27.94 1.28
CA TRP A 254 -11.30 27.79 1.52
C TRP A 254 -10.54 27.11 0.34
N PRO A 255 -10.42 27.77 -0.83
CA PRO A 255 -9.64 27.24 -1.93
C PRO A 255 -8.12 27.29 -1.61
N PRO A 256 -7.31 26.32 -2.08
CA PRO A 256 -7.67 25.18 -2.92
C PRO A 256 -8.10 23.93 -2.13
N PHE A 257 -8.28 24.03 -0.82
CA PHE A 257 -8.55 22.87 0.03
C PHE A 257 -10.00 22.41 -0.06
N SER A 258 -10.94 23.34 0.14
CA SER A 258 -12.36 23.05 0.19
C SER A 258 -13.16 24.26 -0.33
N PHE A 259 -13.91 24.09 -1.40
CA PHE A 259 -14.72 25.17 -1.99
C PHE A 259 -15.83 24.63 -2.88
N MET A 260 -16.81 25.49 -3.16
CA MET A 260 -17.82 25.23 -4.19
C MET A 260 -17.30 25.73 -5.54
N ASP A 261 -17.35 24.89 -6.57
CA ASP A 261 -16.96 25.30 -7.90
C ASP A 261 -18.09 26.12 -8.61
N LYS A 262 -17.82 26.54 -9.83
CA LYS A 262 -18.78 27.32 -10.65
C LYS A 262 -20.09 26.58 -10.98
N ASN A 263 -20.19 25.30 -10.71
CA ASN A 263 -21.36 24.46 -10.93
C ASN A 263 -22.01 24.07 -9.59
N ASP A 264 -21.68 24.76 -8.49
CA ASP A 264 -22.12 24.44 -7.13
C ASP A 264 -21.76 23.02 -6.68
N ALA A 265 -20.67 22.45 -7.21
CA ALA A 265 -20.15 21.16 -6.77
C ALA A 265 -19.02 21.33 -5.75
N PHE A 266 -19.04 20.48 -4.71
CA PHE A 266 -17.95 20.43 -3.71
C PHE A 266 -16.64 20.01 -4.37
N SER A 267 -15.65 20.86 -4.30
CA SER A 267 -14.38 20.77 -5.01
C SER A 267 -13.19 21.06 -4.10
N GLY A 268 -12.00 20.76 -4.59
CA GLY A 268 -10.74 20.96 -3.87
C GLY A 268 -10.08 19.68 -3.39
N ILE A 269 -8.96 19.82 -2.66
CA ILE A 269 -8.16 18.70 -2.15
C ILE A 269 -9.00 17.83 -1.21
N ALA A 270 -9.77 18.44 -0.32
CA ALA A 270 -10.61 17.75 0.65
C ALA A 270 -11.73 16.94 -0.02
N SER A 271 -12.34 17.47 -1.08
CA SER A 271 -13.33 16.76 -1.90
C SER A 271 -12.75 15.49 -2.53
N GLY A 272 -11.56 15.60 -3.16
CA GLY A 272 -10.89 14.44 -3.75
C GLY A 272 -10.57 13.33 -2.73
N TYR A 273 -10.14 13.72 -1.51
CA TYR A 273 -9.92 12.76 -0.42
C TYR A 273 -11.22 12.13 0.08
N ALA A 274 -12.27 12.93 0.25
CA ALA A 274 -13.59 12.43 0.67
C ALA A 274 -14.16 11.44 -0.34
N GLU A 275 -14.08 11.75 -1.63
CA GLU A 275 -14.52 10.85 -2.71
C GLU A 275 -13.73 9.54 -2.70
N ALA A 276 -12.39 9.62 -2.62
CA ALA A 276 -11.52 8.45 -2.58
C ALA A 276 -11.79 7.57 -1.35
N LEU A 277 -12.03 8.19 -0.18
CA LEU A 277 -12.34 7.49 1.06
C LEU A 277 -13.73 6.84 0.98
N GLY A 278 -14.73 7.57 0.52
CA GLY A 278 -16.10 7.07 0.32
C GLY A 278 -16.12 5.83 -0.59
N LYS A 279 -15.45 5.91 -1.75
CA LYS A 279 -15.31 4.77 -2.67
C LYS A 279 -14.63 3.55 -2.02
N ARG A 280 -13.58 3.76 -1.21
CA ARG A 280 -12.84 2.66 -0.55
C ARG A 280 -13.60 2.02 0.60
N LEU A 281 -14.40 2.79 1.33
CA LEU A 281 -15.22 2.31 2.44
C LEU A 281 -16.61 1.83 2.00
N GLY A 282 -17.04 2.16 0.76
CA GLY A 282 -18.37 1.87 0.25
C GLY A 282 -19.47 2.67 0.97
N ILE A 283 -19.18 3.95 1.28
CA ILE A 283 -20.12 4.91 1.90
C ILE A 283 -20.21 6.19 1.09
N GLU A 284 -21.27 6.94 1.28
CA GLU A 284 -21.40 8.31 0.78
C GLU A 284 -20.99 9.32 1.85
N LEU A 285 -20.10 10.25 1.51
CA LEU A 285 -19.79 11.42 2.32
C LEU A 285 -20.54 12.61 1.74
N LEU A 286 -21.58 13.05 2.43
CA LEU A 286 -22.55 14.07 1.95
C LEU A 286 -22.18 15.43 2.53
N PRO A 287 -21.75 16.42 1.70
CA PRO A 287 -21.47 17.77 2.18
C PRO A 287 -22.73 18.45 2.75
N VAL A 288 -22.59 19.04 3.93
CA VAL A 288 -23.64 19.86 4.54
C VAL A 288 -23.36 21.32 4.19
N LEU A 289 -23.99 21.80 3.14
CA LEU A 289 -23.76 23.13 2.57
C LEU A 289 -24.32 24.27 3.42
N GLY A 290 -23.83 25.51 3.17
CA GLY A 290 -24.35 26.74 3.74
C GLY A 290 -24.01 26.96 5.21
N LEU A 291 -22.95 26.33 5.71
CA LEU A 291 -22.46 26.52 7.06
C LEU A 291 -21.21 27.40 7.06
N SER A 292 -21.12 28.31 8.00
CA SER A 292 -19.87 28.97 8.40
C SER A 292 -19.02 28.01 9.24
N TRP A 293 -17.71 28.25 9.33
CA TRP A 293 -16.83 27.41 10.13
C TRP A 293 -17.28 27.27 11.61
N PRO A 294 -17.65 28.35 12.34
CA PRO A 294 -18.19 28.21 13.69
C PRO A 294 -19.45 27.33 13.77
N GLU A 295 -20.32 27.38 12.75
CA GLU A 295 -21.51 26.52 12.70
C GLU A 295 -21.13 25.05 12.45
N VAL A 296 -20.13 24.78 11.62
CA VAL A 296 -19.59 23.42 11.42
C VAL A 296 -19.09 22.85 12.75
N ILE A 297 -18.25 23.60 13.49
CA ILE A 297 -17.75 23.21 14.81
C ILE A 297 -18.89 22.97 15.80
N LYS A 298 -19.89 23.84 15.83
CA LYS A 298 -21.07 23.66 16.68
C LYS A 298 -21.85 22.40 16.31
N ARG A 299 -22.03 22.13 15.02
CA ARG A 299 -22.82 20.96 14.54
C ARG A 299 -22.12 19.64 14.78
N ILE A 300 -20.79 19.57 14.67
CA ILE A 300 -20.08 18.33 14.96
C ILE A 300 -20.09 18.04 16.47
N LYS A 301 -19.95 19.04 17.34
CA LYS A 301 -20.14 18.88 18.79
C LYS A 301 -21.53 18.34 19.16
N LEU A 302 -22.55 18.67 18.37
CA LEU A 302 -23.93 18.20 18.56
C LEU A 302 -24.26 16.91 17.81
N GLY A 303 -23.28 16.25 17.16
CA GLY A 303 -23.50 15.04 16.36
C GLY A 303 -24.37 15.25 15.12
N LYS A 304 -24.47 16.48 14.61
CA LYS A 304 -25.20 16.83 13.38
C LYS A 304 -24.33 16.87 12.14
N VAL A 305 -23.04 16.71 12.29
CA VAL A 305 -21.99 16.48 11.29
C VAL A 305 -21.18 15.31 11.81
N ASP A 306 -20.71 14.41 10.93
CA ASP A 306 -20.04 13.19 11.31
C ASP A 306 -18.53 13.23 11.03
N VAL A 307 -18.11 13.96 9.97
CA VAL A 307 -16.74 14.00 9.49
C VAL A 307 -16.35 15.42 9.09
N LEU A 308 -15.16 15.85 9.48
CA LEU A 308 -14.49 17.06 8.99
C LEU A 308 -13.30 16.62 8.12
N PRO A 309 -13.28 16.92 6.81
CA PRO A 309 -12.24 16.42 5.91
C PRO A 309 -10.93 17.19 6.03
N ALA A 310 -10.98 18.48 6.43
CA ALA A 310 -9.82 19.36 6.53
C ALA A 310 -9.87 20.17 7.81
N VAL A 311 -9.24 19.65 8.86
CA VAL A 311 -9.21 20.31 10.18
C VAL A 311 -7.87 20.11 10.86
N SER A 312 -7.30 21.19 11.40
CA SER A 312 -6.07 21.15 12.20
C SER A 312 -6.34 20.53 13.57
N ARG A 313 -5.42 19.67 14.01
CA ARG A 313 -5.46 19.08 15.34
C ARG A 313 -5.02 20.10 16.37
N THR A 314 -5.86 20.35 17.37
CA THR A 314 -5.55 21.18 18.53
C THR A 314 -5.99 20.48 19.82
N PRO A 315 -5.39 20.78 21.00
CA PRO A 315 -5.79 20.20 22.26
C PRO A 315 -7.27 20.43 22.61
N GLU A 316 -7.82 21.57 22.21
CA GLU A 316 -9.23 21.89 22.39
C GLU A 316 -10.12 20.98 21.54
N ARG A 317 -9.77 20.79 20.26
CA ARG A 317 -10.54 19.97 19.33
C ARG A 317 -10.46 18.48 19.65
N GLU A 318 -9.35 18.01 20.24
CA GLU A 318 -9.20 16.63 20.72
C GLU A 318 -10.20 16.24 21.80
N GLN A 319 -10.82 17.21 22.48
CA GLN A 319 -11.86 16.92 23.49
C GLN A 319 -13.14 16.37 22.87
N PHE A 320 -13.38 16.60 21.58
CA PHE A 320 -14.61 16.13 20.90
C PHE A 320 -14.38 15.55 19.51
N LEU A 321 -13.14 15.51 19.01
CA LEU A 321 -12.76 14.91 17.72
C LEU A 321 -11.68 13.86 17.90
N ASN A 322 -11.79 12.78 17.13
CA ASN A 322 -10.70 11.85 16.87
C ASN A 322 -10.04 12.20 15.54
N PHE A 323 -8.71 12.20 15.50
CA PHE A 323 -7.95 12.61 14.33
C PHE A 323 -7.24 11.43 13.68
N THR A 324 -7.22 11.41 12.36
CA THR A 324 -6.31 10.58 11.56
C THR A 324 -4.89 11.12 11.62
N LYS A 325 -3.93 10.40 11.01
CA LYS A 325 -2.65 11.01 10.65
C LYS A 325 -2.89 12.10 9.61
N PRO A 326 -2.11 13.21 9.62
CA PRO A 326 -2.22 14.24 8.60
C PRO A 326 -2.03 13.65 7.20
N TYR A 327 -2.89 13.99 6.27
CA TYR A 327 -2.76 13.62 4.86
C TYR A 327 -2.17 14.75 4.01
N ILE A 328 -2.13 15.98 4.56
CA ILE A 328 -1.49 17.14 3.96
C ILE A 328 -0.95 18.02 5.09
N SER A 329 0.14 18.73 4.81
CA SER A 329 0.69 19.77 5.67
C SER A 329 1.03 20.99 4.83
N PHE A 330 0.76 22.17 5.34
CA PHE A 330 1.10 23.44 4.71
C PHE A 330 1.60 24.43 5.77
N PRO A 331 2.51 25.34 5.42
CA PRO A 331 3.03 26.32 6.35
C PRO A 331 1.96 27.38 6.67
N VAL A 332 1.86 27.75 7.93
CA VAL A 332 1.18 28.98 8.34
C VAL A 332 2.19 30.11 8.23
N VAL A 333 1.79 31.23 7.64
CA VAL A 333 2.67 32.37 7.40
C VAL A 333 2.12 33.61 8.05
N ILE A 334 3.00 34.52 8.41
CA ILE A 334 2.65 35.90 8.87
C ILE A 334 2.57 36.74 7.59
N ALA A 335 1.41 37.33 7.34
CA ALA A 335 1.22 38.27 6.23
C ALA A 335 1.14 39.69 6.79
N THR A 336 2.00 40.57 6.30
CA THR A 336 2.01 41.98 6.66
C THR A 336 1.68 42.88 5.46
N ARG A 337 1.27 44.10 5.70
CA ARG A 337 1.21 45.10 4.63
C ARG A 337 2.60 45.38 4.10
N LYS A 338 2.71 45.73 2.83
CA LYS A 338 4.00 45.93 2.13
C LYS A 338 4.84 47.05 2.79
N ASP A 339 4.19 48.02 3.45
CA ASP A 339 4.79 49.13 4.13
C ASP A 339 4.99 48.91 5.64
N ALA A 340 4.62 47.74 6.16
CA ALA A 340 4.79 47.38 7.56
C ALA A 340 6.25 46.96 7.86
N PRO A 341 6.71 47.12 9.12
CA PRO A 341 7.99 46.51 9.53
C PRO A 341 8.05 45.02 9.25
N PHE A 342 9.24 44.54 8.94
CA PHE A 342 9.47 43.11 8.72
C PHE A 342 9.25 42.34 10.03
N VAL A 343 8.48 41.24 9.92
CA VAL A 343 8.19 40.30 11.01
C VAL A 343 8.66 38.94 10.57
N ASP A 344 9.67 38.37 11.24
CA ASP A 344 10.28 37.10 10.89
C ASP A 344 9.76 35.91 11.73
N ASP A 345 9.25 36.20 12.94
CA ASP A 345 8.67 35.18 13.81
C ASP A 345 7.50 35.73 14.67
N LEU A 346 6.85 34.82 15.42
CA LEU A 346 5.75 35.18 16.31
C LEU A 346 6.19 36.09 17.48
N GLY A 347 7.44 36.01 17.93
CA GLY A 347 7.99 36.84 19.02
C GLY A 347 8.07 38.30 18.62
N ASN A 348 8.17 38.59 17.32
CA ASN A 348 8.23 39.96 16.79
C ASN A 348 6.85 40.60 16.55
N LEU A 349 5.76 39.91 16.88
CA LEU A 349 4.42 40.46 16.78
C LEU A 349 4.13 41.50 17.90
N GLY A 350 4.77 41.38 19.08
CA GLY A 350 4.75 42.36 20.17
C GLY A 350 3.41 43.07 20.36
N ASP A 351 3.43 44.39 20.25
CA ASP A 351 2.25 45.25 20.39
C ASP A 351 1.46 45.45 19.08
N LEU A 352 1.76 44.64 18.02
CA LEU A 352 1.08 44.75 16.75
C LEU A 352 -0.34 44.16 16.83
N LYS A 353 -1.27 44.80 16.12
CA LYS A 353 -2.61 44.26 15.96
C LYS A 353 -2.58 43.12 14.94
N VAL A 354 -2.85 41.92 15.41
CA VAL A 354 -2.87 40.70 14.58
C VAL A 354 -4.33 40.31 14.29
N GLY A 355 -4.64 40.16 13.03
CA GLY A 355 -5.93 39.59 12.60
C GLY A 355 -5.81 38.07 12.42
N VAL A 356 -6.74 37.32 12.96
CA VAL A 356 -6.88 35.88 12.78
C VAL A 356 -8.33 35.59 12.40
N VAL A 357 -8.53 34.43 11.70
CA VAL A 357 -9.88 33.96 11.43
C VAL A 357 -10.44 33.33 12.70
N GLU A 358 -11.69 33.66 13.02
CA GLU A 358 -12.38 33.15 14.21
C GLU A 358 -12.49 31.61 14.14
N ASP A 359 -12.15 30.91 15.24
CA ASP A 359 -12.17 29.46 15.38
C ASP A 359 -11.19 28.67 14.46
N TYR A 360 -10.21 29.34 13.85
CA TYR A 360 -9.15 28.68 13.05
C TYR A 360 -7.95 28.23 13.88
#